data_7cdf2da2a63fd11f55418a384e792693
#
_entry.id   7cdf2da2a63fd11f55418a384e792693
#
_cell.length_a   1.000
_cell.length_b   1.000
_cell.length_c   1.000
_cell.angle_alpha   90.00
_cell.angle_beta   90.00
_cell.angle_gamma   90.00
#
_symmetry.space_group_name_H-M   'P 1'
#
loop_
_entity.id
_entity.type
_entity.pdbx_description
1 polymer ?
#
loop_
_entity_poly.entity_id
_entity_poly.type
_entity_poly.pdbx_seq_one_letter_code
_entity_poly.pdbx_strand_id
1 'polypeptide(L)'
;MYGAERIIFSIQYDMHTGCLHPLNDKIKLPMRHVEFMKGIFMDNITIRTAKPSDADKLLEIYAPYVEKTAITFEYEVPSVDEFRQRIENTLKKYPYIVAIKDDKIVGYAYAGTFKSRAAYDWDVELSVYLDMKCRRRGIGKLLYKKMEQILAMQNIINLNACITSPSVPDEHITDDSEKFHARMGYSLVGRFHKSGYKFDTWYDMIWMEKAISVHCTNPPAVKSFPEIEKETEKIY
;
A
#
# COMPACT_ATOMS: atom_id res chain seq x y z
N MET A 1 12.40 -4.71 -39.11
CA MET A 1 12.52 -5.28 -37.76
C MET A 1 12.79 -4.13 -36.80
N TYR A 2 11.80 -3.64 -36.06
CA TYR A 2 11.95 -2.57 -35.10
C TYR A 2 11.86 -3.21 -33.70
N GLY A 3 12.98 -3.21 -32.96
CA GLY A 3 13.02 -3.67 -31.58
C GLY A 3 12.62 -2.53 -30.64
N ALA A 4 11.63 -2.74 -29.81
CA ALA A 4 11.31 -1.82 -28.71
C ALA A 4 12.24 -2.09 -27.53
N GLU A 5 12.84 -1.05 -27.02
CA GLU A 5 13.84 -1.09 -25.95
C GLU A 5 13.23 -0.63 -24.62
N ARG A 6 13.55 -1.33 -23.55
CA ARG A 6 13.15 -0.96 -22.19
C ARG A 6 14.24 -0.11 -21.53
N ILE A 7 13.84 0.97 -20.90
CA ILE A 7 14.73 1.79 -20.06
C ILE A 7 14.80 1.15 -18.67
N ILE A 8 15.99 0.74 -18.26
CA ILE A 8 16.29 0.36 -16.88
C ILE A 8 17.05 1.53 -16.27
N PHE A 9 16.58 2.02 -15.14
CA PHE A 9 17.33 2.97 -14.35
C PHE A 9 18.43 2.22 -13.62
N SER A 10 19.68 2.52 -13.93
CA SER A 10 20.83 2.11 -13.15
C SER A 10 20.90 2.96 -11.91
N ILE A 11 21.21 2.37 -10.77
CA ILE A 11 21.35 3.06 -9.49
C ILE A 11 22.81 2.97 -9.12
N GLN A 12 23.43 4.11 -8.80
CA GLN A 12 24.80 4.18 -8.29
C GLN A 12 24.79 4.33 -6.78
N TYR A 13 25.60 3.51 -6.11
CA TYR A 13 25.81 3.60 -4.67
C TYR A 13 26.92 4.64 -4.38
N ASP A 14 26.59 5.65 -3.60
CA ASP A 14 27.56 6.62 -3.14
C ASP A 14 28.22 6.12 -1.84
N MET A 15 29.50 5.82 -1.91
CA MET A 15 30.29 5.29 -0.80
C MET A 15 30.49 6.29 0.35
N HIS A 16 30.30 7.60 0.13
CA HIS A 16 30.48 8.63 1.16
C HIS A 16 29.19 8.90 1.93
N THR A 17 28.04 8.82 1.27
CA THR A 17 26.73 9.08 1.89
C THR A 17 25.97 7.82 2.22
N GLY A 18 26.33 6.67 1.65
CA GLY A 18 25.60 5.42 1.78
C GLY A 18 24.24 5.40 1.06
N CYS A 19 23.99 6.38 0.18
CA CYS A 19 22.74 6.51 -0.55
C CYS A 19 22.84 6.00 -2.00
N LEU A 20 21.71 5.54 -2.53
CA LEU A 20 21.57 5.15 -3.94
C LEU A 20 21.04 6.34 -4.74
N HIS A 21 21.77 6.70 -5.81
CA HIS A 21 21.35 7.74 -6.75
C HIS A 21 21.03 7.13 -8.11
N PRO A 22 19.96 7.60 -8.79
CA PRO A 22 19.68 7.14 -10.15
C PRO A 22 20.77 7.60 -11.11
N LEU A 23 21.35 6.66 -11.87
CA LEU A 23 22.23 6.99 -12.99
C LEU A 23 21.40 7.40 -14.21
N ASN A 24 21.83 8.47 -14.88
CA ASN A 24 21.18 9.00 -16.09
C ASN A 24 21.40 8.15 -17.35
N ASP A 25 22.07 6.99 -17.25
CA ASP A 25 22.38 6.16 -18.39
C ASP A 25 21.27 5.17 -18.72
N LYS A 26 20.77 5.22 -19.96
CA LYS A 26 19.72 4.36 -20.50
C LYS A 26 20.35 3.05 -21.01
N ILE A 27 20.11 1.94 -20.32
CA ILE A 27 20.47 0.59 -20.79
C ILE A 27 19.30 0.00 -21.56
N LYS A 28 19.57 -0.45 -22.78
CA LYS A 28 18.58 -1.03 -23.72
C LYS A 28 18.60 -2.57 -23.65
N LEU A 29 17.46 -3.20 -23.42
CA LEU A 29 17.29 -4.66 -23.39
C LEU A 29 16.31 -5.16 -24.47
N PRO A 30 16.53 -6.35 -25.07
CA PRO A 30 15.69 -6.85 -26.18
C PRO A 30 14.33 -7.40 -25.74
N MET A 31 13.33 -7.19 -26.60
CA MET A 31 11.87 -7.33 -26.38
C MET A 31 11.31 -8.74 -26.08
N ARG A 32 12.08 -9.82 -26.11
CA ARG A 32 11.55 -11.19 -26.01
C ARG A 32 11.00 -11.60 -24.63
N HIS A 33 11.25 -10.80 -23.56
CA HIS A 33 10.74 -11.06 -22.21
C HIS A 33 9.44 -10.31 -21.87
N VAL A 34 8.97 -9.42 -22.75
CA VAL A 34 7.77 -8.60 -22.50
C VAL A 34 6.47 -9.36 -22.81
N GLU A 35 6.52 -10.31 -23.75
CA GLU A 35 5.32 -11.08 -24.16
C GLU A 35 4.93 -12.20 -23.17
N PHE A 36 5.88 -12.76 -22.45
CA PHE A 36 5.57 -13.77 -21.43
C PHE A 36 4.84 -13.22 -20.20
N MET A 37 4.94 -11.89 -19.97
CA MET A 37 4.23 -11.20 -18.86
C MET A 37 2.84 -10.67 -19.28
N LYS A 38 2.48 -10.70 -20.55
CA LYS A 38 1.13 -10.35 -21.05
C LYS A 38 0.09 -11.47 -20.88
N GLY A 39 0.50 -12.65 -20.44
CA GLY A 39 -0.35 -13.83 -20.28
C GLY A 39 -1.11 -13.93 -18.96
N ILE A 40 -0.97 -12.97 -18.05
CA ILE A 40 -1.87 -12.86 -16.89
C ILE A 40 -2.82 -11.72 -17.24
N PHE A 41 -4.01 -12.06 -17.68
CA PHE A 41 -5.14 -11.16 -17.82
C PHE A 41 -5.39 -10.46 -16.48
N MET A 42 -4.68 -9.36 -16.22
CA MET A 42 -5.19 -8.32 -15.36
C MET A 42 -6.30 -7.66 -16.17
N ASP A 43 -7.53 -8.13 -15.96
CA ASP A 43 -8.73 -7.40 -16.39
C ASP A 43 -8.45 -5.89 -16.27
N ASN A 44 -8.96 -5.05 -17.17
CA ASN A 44 -8.76 -3.59 -17.25
C ASN A 44 -8.91 -2.90 -15.88
N ILE A 45 -7.88 -2.99 -15.03
CA ILE A 45 -7.85 -2.34 -13.72
C ILE A 45 -7.05 -1.05 -13.88
N THR A 46 -7.71 0.07 -13.65
CA THR A 46 -7.06 1.38 -13.57
C THR A 46 -6.90 1.78 -12.10
N ILE A 47 -5.82 2.52 -11.84
CA ILE A 47 -5.54 3.09 -10.51
C ILE A 47 -5.59 4.61 -10.64
N ARG A 48 -6.11 5.30 -9.66
CA ARG A 48 -6.05 6.76 -9.53
C ARG A 48 -6.01 7.20 -8.07
N THR A 49 -5.65 8.44 -7.84
CA THR A 49 -5.85 9.09 -6.53
C THR A 49 -7.35 9.06 -6.15
N ALA A 50 -7.62 8.75 -4.89
CA ALA A 50 -8.96 8.85 -4.32
C ALA A 50 -9.41 10.31 -4.23
N LYS A 51 -10.71 10.53 -4.32
CA LYS A 51 -11.33 11.84 -4.10
C LYS A 51 -12.22 11.77 -2.87
N PRO A 52 -12.41 12.87 -2.14
CA PRO A 52 -13.38 12.91 -1.02
C PRO A 52 -14.79 12.46 -1.44
N SER A 53 -15.17 12.70 -2.71
CA SER A 53 -16.44 12.24 -3.28
C SER A 53 -16.54 10.72 -3.48
N ASP A 54 -15.45 9.97 -3.31
CA ASP A 54 -15.47 8.50 -3.38
C ASP A 54 -15.91 7.88 -2.04
N ALA A 55 -16.08 8.67 -0.98
CA ALA A 55 -16.30 8.20 0.39
C ALA A 55 -17.42 7.16 0.51
N ASP A 56 -18.56 7.38 -0.15
CA ASP A 56 -19.68 6.42 -0.16
C ASP A 56 -19.24 5.05 -0.66
N LYS A 57 -18.51 5.02 -1.79
CA LYS A 57 -18.07 3.76 -2.42
C LYS A 57 -16.97 3.06 -1.64
N LEU A 58 -16.08 3.82 -1.03
CA LEU A 58 -15.03 3.26 -0.19
C LEU A 58 -15.60 2.72 1.12
N LEU A 59 -16.61 3.40 1.66
CA LEU A 59 -17.33 2.93 2.84
C LEU A 59 -18.12 1.64 2.55
N GLU A 60 -18.77 1.51 1.38
CA GLU A 60 -19.41 0.27 0.94
C GLU A 60 -18.43 -0.93 0.95
N ILE A 61 -17.15 -0.69 0.60
CA ILE A 61 -16.09 -1.70 0.67
C ILE A 61 -15.67 -1.97 2.11
N TYR A 62 -15.58 -0.94 2.96
CA TYR A 62 -15.07 -1.02 4.32
C TYR A 62 -16.07 -1.62 5.32
N ALA A 63 -17.36 -1.28 5.19
CA ALA A 63 -18.40 -1.68 6.14
C ALA A 63 -18.42 -3.20 6.41
N PRO A 64 -18.34 -4.10 5.42
CA PRO A 64 -18.30 -5.54 5.69
C PRO A 64 -17.08 -5.98 6.53
N TYR A 65 -15.96 -5.24 6.48
CA TYR A 65 -14.80 -5.54 7.34
C TYR A 65 -15.05 -5.16 8.79
N VAL A 66 -15.76 -4.07 9.03
CA VAL A 66 -16.19 -3.67 10.37
C VAL A 66 -17.22 -4.65 10.93
N GLU A 67 -18.24 -4.97 10.16
CA GLU A 67 -19.38 -5.76 10.63
C GLU A 67 -19.10 -7.24 10.79
N LYS A 68 -18.20 -7.82 9.97
CA LYS A 68 -18.10 -9.28 9.81
C LYS A 68 -16.72 -9.83 10.10
N THR A 69 -15.70 -8.98 10.28
CA THR A 69 -14.33 -9.45 10.43
C THR A 69 -13.60 -8.78 11.60
N ALA A 70 -12.58 -9.46 12.10
CA ALA A 70 -11.63 -8.90 13.04
C ALA A 70 -10.41 -8.24 12.33
N ILE A 71 -10.46 -8.04 11.00
CA ILE A 71 -9.39 -7.34 10.24
C ILE A 71 -9.25 -5.89 10.68
N THR A 72 -10.34 -5.25 11.07
CA THR A 72 -10.36 -3.96 11.77
C THR A 72 -11.01 -4.12 13.14
N PHE A 73 -10.51 -3.39 14.13
CA PHE A 73 -11.08 -3.37 15.46
C PHE A 73 -12.10 -2.24 15.70
N GLU A 74 -12.54 -1.57 14.64
CA GLU A 74 -13.72 -0.70 14.74
C GLU A 74 -14.96 -1.54 15.00
N TYR A 75 -15.81 -1.09 15.94
CA TYR A 75 -17.06 -1.76 16.30
C TYR A 75 -18.24 -1.26 15.45
N GLU A 76 -18.19 0.00 15.05
CA GLU A 76 -19.24 0.66 14.30
C GLU A 76 -18.73 1.13 12.94
N VAL A 77 -19.56 1.05 11.94
CA VAL A 77 -19.26 1.60 10.61
C VAL A 77 -19.30 3.11 10.70
N PRO A 78 -18.21 3.82 10.34
CA PRO A 78 -18.19 5.28 10.38
C PRO A 78 -19.24 5.88 9.43
N SER A 79 -19.62 7.12 9.67
CA SER A 79 -20.47 7.86 8.73
C SER A 79 -19.71 8.18 7.43
N VAL A 80 -20.47 8.44 6.34
CA VAL A 80 -19.88 8.87 5.06
C VAL A 80 -19.06 10.15 5.24
N ASP A 81 -19.55 11.10 6.04
CA ASP A 81 -18.85 12.36 6.29
C ASP A 81 -17.54 12.16 7.06
N GLU A 82 -17.54 11.27 8.05
CA GLU A 82 -16.32 10.89 8.75
C GLU A 82 -15.33 10.20 7.80
N PHE A 83 -15.80 9.28 6.95
CA PHE A 83 -14.95 8.59 5.99
C PHE A 83 -14.37 9.56 4.95
N ARG A 84 -15.17 10.54 4.49
CA ARG A 84 -14.74 11.64 3.62
C ARG A 84 -13.61 12.44 4.27
N GLN A 85 -13.77 12.78 5.55
CA GLN A 85 -12.77 13.51 6.30
C GLN A 85 -11.46 12.70 6.47
N ARG A 86 -11.54 11.37 6.64
CA ARG A 86 -10.37 10.48 6.66
C ARG A 86 -9.59 10.56 5.35
N ILE A 87 -10.29 10.52 4.19
CA ILE A 87 -9.67 10.66 2.87
C ILE A 87 -8.97 12.02 2.73
N GLU A 88 -9.69 13.12 3.05
CA GLU A 88 -9.16 14.47 2.97
C GLU A 88 -7.92 14.67 3.85
N ASN A 89 -7.97 14.17 5.08
CA ASN A 89 -6.85 14.30 6.02
C ASN A 89 -5.63 13.49 5.57
N THR A 90 -5.84 12.29 5.04
CA THR A 90 -4.75 11.46 4.52
C THR A 90 -4.06 12.15 3.34
N LEU A 91 -4.83 12.67 2.38
CA LEU A 91 -4.31 13.30 1.16
C LEU A 91 -3.50 14.58 1.42
N LYS A 92 -3.61 15.19 2.60
CA LYS A 92 -2.76 16.33 2.99
C LYS A 92 -1.27 15.96 3.11
N LYS A 93 -0.96 14.72 3.43
CA LYS A 93 0.44 14.26 3.65
C LYS A 93 0.77 12.98 2.86
N TYR A 94 -0.15 12.05 2.73
CA TYR A 94 0.09 10.72 2.19
C TYR A 94 -0.85 10.35 1.03
N PRO A 95 -0.45 9.42 0.16
CA PRO A 95 -1.29 8.95 -0.93
C PRO A 95 -2.49 8.14 -0.40
N TYR A 96 -3.61 8.30 -1.07
CA TYR A 96 -4.81 7.48 -0.98
C TYR A 96 -5.22 7.13 -2.40
N ILE A 97 -5.19 5.85 -2.79
CA ILE A 97 -5.45 5.40 -4.17
C ILE A 97 -6.57 4.38 -4.23
N VAL A 98 -7.28 4.37 -5.35
CA VAL A 98 -8.37 3.44 -5.63
C VAL A 98 -8.08 2.60 -6.87
N ALA A 99 -8.52 1.34 -6.84
CA ALA A 99 -8.54 0.44 -7.99
C ALA A 99 -9.95 0.43 -8.59
N ILE A 100 -10.03 0.64 -9.89
CA ILE A 100 -11.28 0.68 -10.66
C ILE A 100 -11.26 -0.46 -11.67
N LYS A 101 -12.35 -1.22 -11.69
CA LYS A 101 -12.63 -2.27 -12.66
C LYS A 101 -14.06 -2.09 -13.19
N ASP A 102 -14.23 -2.11 -14.53
CA ASP A 102 -15.55 -1.95 -15.17
C ASP A 102 -16.33 -0.74 -14.59
N ASP A 103 -15.64 0.42 -14.50
CA ASP A 103 -16.11 1.70 -13.95
C ASP A 103 -16.55 1.68 -12.48
N LYS A 104 -16.23 0.61 -11.74
CA LYS A 104 -16.52 0.48 -10.32
C LYS A 104 -15.26 0.46 -9.48
N ILE A 105 -15.26 1.16 -8.35
CA ILE A 105 -14.19 1.03 -7.36
C ILE A 105 -14.30 -0.37 -6.72
N VAL A 106 -13.21 -1.15 -6.80
CA VAL A 106 -13.15 -2.53 -6.31
C VAL A 106 -12.12 -2.71 -5.18
N GLY A 107 -11.45 -1.64 -4.80
CA GLY A 107 -10.51 -1.63 -3.69
C GLY A 107 -9.77 -0.33 -3.58
N TYR A 108 -9.08 -0.15 -2.47
CA TYR A 108 -8.29 1.04 -2.19
C TYR A 108 -7.12 0.72 -1.26
N ALA A 109 -6.12 1.58 -1.28
CA ALA A 109 -5.01 1.56 -0.32
C ALA A 109 -4.63 2.99 0.06
N TYR A 110 -4.14 3.15 1.28
CA TYR A 110 -3.64 4.44 1.77
C TYR A 110 -2.47 4.25 2.72
N ALA A 111 -1.67 5.29 2.87
CA ALA A 111 -0.66 5.37 3.89
C ALA A 111 -1.11 6.31 5.02
N GLY A 112 -0.65 6.03 6.22
CA GLY A 112 -0.85 6.86 7.40
C GLY A 112 0.45 7.06 8.17
N THR A 113 0.45 8.02 9.09
CA THR A 113 1.57 8.27 9.99
C THR A 113 1.79 7.05 10.89
N PHE A 114 3.00 6.47 10.86
CA PHE A 114 3.34 5.37 11.78
C PHE A 114 3.33 5.84 13.24
N LYS A 115 4.06 6.92 13.53
CA LYS A 115 4.09 7.58 14.86
C LYS A 115 4.18 9.11 14.67
N SER A 116 3.69 9.87 15.63
CA SER A 116 3.53 11.32 15.54
C SER A 116 4.81 12.16 15.73
N ARG A 117 5.93 11.55 16.14
CA ARG A 117 7.19 12.29 16.35
C ARG A 117 7.98 12.38 15.05
N ALA A 118 8.59 13.53 14.76
CA ALA A 118 9.33 13.82 13.53
C ALA A 118 10.43 12.80 13.16
N ALA A 119 11.04 12.15 14.16
CA ALA A 119 12.04 11.11 13.92
C ALA A 119 11.46 9.87 13.17
N TYR A 120 10.13 9.73 13.08
CA TYR A 120 9.43 8.68 12.34
C TYR A 120 8.89 9.15 10.99
N ASP A 121 9.27 10.33 10.49
CA ASP A 121 8.67 10.87 9.25
C ASP A 121 8.92 9.98 8.03
N TRP A 122 10.04 9.25 7.98
CA TRP A 122 10.36 8.31 6.89
C TRP A 122 9.63 6.96 6.98
N ASP A 123 8.72 6.83 7.92
CA ASP A 123 8.05 5.59 8.29
C ASP A 123 6.52 5.76 8.22
N VAL A 124 5.85 4.84 7.54
CA VAL A 124 4.39 4.89 7.35
C VAL A 124 3.73 3.55 7.64
N GLU A 125 2.46 3.60 8.01
CA GLU A 125 1.60 2.43 8.05
C GLU A 125 0.77 2.36 6.77
N LEU A 126 0.70 1.17 6.15
CA LEU A 126 -0.09 0.91 4.95
C LEU A 126 -1.34 0.10 5.27
N SER A 127 -2.45 0.51 4.66
CA SER A 127 -3.72 -0.22 4.70
C SER A 127 -4.23 -0.50 3.30
N VAL A 128 -4.88 -1.67 3.12
CA VAL A 128 -5.54 -2.07 1.87
C VAL A 128 -6.86 -2.77 2.17
N TYR A 129 -7.90 -2.34 1.46
CA TYR A 129 -9.21 -2.97 1.51
C TYR A 129 -9.70 -3.25 0.10
N LEU A 130 -10.29 -4.41 -0.10
CA LEU A 130 -10.82 -4.85 -1.40
C LEU A 130 -12.28 -5.23 -1.24
N ASP A 131 -13.10 -4.97 -2.26
CA ASP A 131 -14.40 -5.62 -2.34
C ASP A 131 -14.20 -7.12 -2.15
N MET A 132 -14.94 -7.72 -1.21
CA MET A 132 -14.78 -9.12 -0.83
C MET A 132 -14.98 -10.07 -2.02
N LYS A 133 -15.80 -9.67 -3.03
CA LYS A 133 -16.01 -10.41 -4.27
C LYS A 133 -14.84 -10.31 -5.26
N CYS A 134 -13.94 -9.33 -5.04
CA CYS A 134 -12.79 -9.05 -5.90
C CYS A 134 -11.44 -9.51 -5.30
N ARG A 135 -11.45 -10.18 -4.16
CA ARG A 135 -10.25 -10.73 -3.51
C ARG A 135 -9.57 -11.82 -4.35
N ARG A 136 -8.26 -12.05 -4.09
CA ARG A 136 -7.42 -13.08 -4.74
C ARG A 136 -7.26 -12.94 -6.26
N ARG A 137 -7.53 -11.75 -6.83
CA ARG A 137 -7.38 -11.42 -8.26
C ARG A 137 -6.15 -10.54 -8.56
N GLY A 138 -5.21 -10.40 -7.63
CA GLY A 138 -4.00 -9.60 -7.82
C GLY A 138 -4.16 -8.09 -7.55
N ILE A 139 -5.38 -7.59 -7.28
CA ILE A 139 -5.68 -6.16 -7.06
C ILE A 139 -4.88 -5.59 -5.89
N GLY A 140 -4.86 -6.28 -4.75
CA GLY A 140 -4.07 -5.86 -3.58
C GLY A 140 -2.58 -5.72 -3.88
N LYS A 141 -2.02 -6.68 -4.64
CA LYS A 141 -0.62 -6.61 -5.10
C LYS A 141 -0.39 -5.40 -6.00
N LEU A 142 -1.33 -5.09 -6.90
CA LEU A 142 -1.23 -3.93 -7.78
C LEU A 142 -1.25 -2.63 -6.96
N LEU A 143 -2.21 -2.48 -6.04
CA LEU A 143 -2.32 -1.31 -5.15
C LEU A 143 -1.04 -1.13 -4.34
N TYR A 144 -0.51 -2.18 -3.70
CA TYR A 144 0.73 -2.10 -2.91
C TYR A 144 1.93 -1.68 -3.75
N LYS A 145 2.09 -2.25 -4.94
CA LYS A 145 3.19 -1.85 -5.84
C LYS A 145 3.10 -0.38 -6.25
N LYS A 146 1.89 0.14 -6.47
CA LYS A 146 1.70 1.56 -6.77
C LYS A 146 1.98 2.44 -5.56
N MET A 147 1.51 2.04 -4.38
CA MET A 147 1.82 2.73 -3.12
C MET A 147 3.34 2.78 -2.88
N GLU A 148 4.04 1.67 -3.03
CA GLU A 148 5.50 1.61 -2.88
C GLU A 148 6.21 2.61 -3.81
N GLN A 149 5.78 2.70 -5.08
CA GLN A 149 6.33 3.66 -6.04
C GLN A 149 6.09 5.11 -5.62
N ILE A 150 4.87 5.45 -5.22
CA ILE A 150 4.50 6.81 -4.80
C ILE A 150 5.24 7.19 -3.52
N LEU A 151 5.27 6.31 -2.53
CA LEU A 151 5.94 6.56 -1.24
C LEU A 151 7.46 6.71 -1.39
N ALA A 152 8.09 5.97 -2.31
CA ALA A 152 9.49 6.18 -2.65
C ALA A 152 9.74 7.60 -3.22
N MET A 153 8.82 8.16 -4.02
CA MET A 153 8.92 9.55 -4.51
C MET A 153 8.76 10.58 -3.38
N GLN A 154 8.06 10.23 -2.30
CA GLN A 154 7.98 11.04 -1.08
C GLN A 154 9.23 10.94 -0.20
N ASN A 155 10.22 10.11 -0.54
CA ASN A 155 11.39 9.78 0.28
C ASN A 155 11.03 8.93 1.52
N ILE A 156 9.92 8.22 1.52
CA ILE A 156 9.61 7.23 2.56
C ILE A 156 10.56 6.03 2.42
N ILE A 157 11.00 5.51 3.55
CA ILE A 157 11.95 4.40 3.61
C ILE A 157 11.30 3.13 4.13
N ASN A 158 10.50 3.24 5.20
CA ASN A 158 9.90 2.08 5.85
C ASN A 158 8.39 2.05 5.67
N LEU A 159 7.90 0.86 5.41
CA LEU A 159 6.48 0.55 5.34
C LEU A 159 6.14 -0.45 6.42
N ASN A 160 5.10 -0.17 7.19
CA ASN A 160 4.59 -1.05 8.22
C ASN A 160 3.16 -1.50 7.91
N ALA A 161 2.81 -2.66 8.40
CA ALA A 161 1.45 -3.16 8.40
C ALA A 161 1.09 -3.71 9.79
N CYS A 162 0.01 -3.19 10.35
CA CYS A 162 -0.61 -3.68 11.57
C CYS A 162 -1.68 -4.69 11.18
N ILE A 163 -1.56 -5.93 11.63
CA ILE A 163 -2.37 -7.05 11.15
C ILE A 163 -2.93 -7.83 12.34
N THR A 164 -4.24 -8.01 12.36
CA THR A 164 -4.86 -9.01 13.25
C THR A 164 -4.41 -10.39 12.81
N SER A 165 -3.80 -11.13 13.73
CA SER A 165 -3.26 -12.46 13.46
C SER A 165 -3.85 -13.46 14.46
N PRO A 166 -4.71 -14.36 14.00
CA PRO A 166 -5.33 -15.32 14.89
C PRO A 166 -4.34 -16.41 15.32
N SER A 167 -4.38 -16.80 16.58
CA SER A 167 -3.67 -18.01 17.05
C SER A 167 -4.29 -19.26 16.40
N VAL A 168 -5.61 -19.24 16.22
CA VAL A 168 -6.39 -20.23 15.48
C VAL A 168 -7.36 -19.44 14.59
N PRO A 169 -7.39 -19.66 13.26
CA PRO A 169 -8.37 -19.05 12.37
C PRO A 169 -9.81 -19.35 12.81
N ASP A 170 -10.70 -18.37 12.68
CA ASP A 170 -12.13 -18.51 12.93
C ASP A 170 -12.95 -17.93 11.77
N GLU A 171 -14.27 -17.80 11.93
CA GLU A 171 -15.14 -17.25 10.89
C GLU A 171 -14.91 -15.76 10.62
N HIS A 172 -14.29 -15.03 11.54
CA HIS A 172 -14.05 -13.59 11.46
C HIS A 172 -12.64 -13.23 10.96
N ILE A 173 -11.67 -14.15 11.04
CA ILE A 173 -10.28 -13.86 10.68
C ILE A 173 -9.54 -15.10 10.17
N THR A 174 -8.76 -14.91 9.11
CA THR A 174 -7.82 -15.89 8.57
C THR A 174 -6.41 -15.31 8.58
N ASP A 175 -5.41 -16.12 8.26
CA ASP A 175 -4.01 -15.69 8.09
C ASP A 175 -3.72 -15.10 6.67
N ASP A 176 -4.76 -14.84 5.88
CA ASP A 176 -4.61 -14.32 4.50
C ASP A 176 -3.81 -13.01 4.44
N SER A 177 -4.02 -12.10 5.42
CA SER A 177 -3.34 -10.81 5.47
C SER A 177 -1.84 -10.98 5.75
N GLU A 178 -1.47 -11.79 6.76
CA GLU A 178 -0.07 -12.09 7.07
C GLU A 178 0.63 -12.73 5.86
N LYS A 179 0.01 -13.75 5.25
CA LYS A 179 0.53 -14.41 4.04
C LYS A 179 0.64 -13.46 2.84
N PHE A 180 -0.29 -12.53 2.70
CA PHE A 180 -0.22 -11.51 1.65
C PHE A 180 0.99 -10.60 1.84
N HIS A 181 1.19 -10.05 3.04
CA HIS A 181 2.32 -9.18 3.33
C HIS A 181 3.66 -9.90 3.21
N ALA A 182 3.76 -11.14 3.69
CA ALA A 182 4.97 -11.96 3.47
C ALA A 182 5.31 -12.12 1.99
N ARG A 183 4.30 -12.39 1.12
CA ARG A 183 4.50 -12.45 -0.35
C ARG A 183 4.84 -11.11 -0.99
N MET A 184 4.49 -10.00 -0.34
CA MET A 184 4.89 -8.65 -0.77
C MET A 184 6.28 -8.26 -0.28
N GLY A 185 6.97 -9.13 0.47
CA GLY A 185 8.33 -8.94 0.96
C GLY A 185 8.41 -8.26 2.33
N TYR A 186 7.32 -8.27 3.09
CA TYR A 186 7.32 -7.83 4.48
C TYR A 186 7.85 -8.93 5.40
N SER A 187 8.57 -8.53 6.44
CA SER A 187 9.08 -9.38 7.51
C SER A 187 8.33 -9.15 8.81
N LEU A 188 8.12 -10.20 9.60
CA LEU A 188 7.51 -10.10 10.92
C LEU A 188 8.44 -9.35 11.88
N VAL A 189 7.93 -8.31 12.52
CA VAL A 189 8.63 -7.54 13.56
C VAL A 189 8.34 -8.11 14.94
N GLY A 190 7.08 -8.40 15.23
CA GLY A 190 6.66 -8.92 16.52
C GLY A 190 5.16 -9.13 16.64
N ARG A 191 4.75 -9.74 17.76
CA ARG A 191 3.37 -10.10 18.08
C ARG A 191 2.97 -9.54 19.43
N PHE A 192 1.79 -8.92 19.47
CA PHE A 192 1.12 -8.56 20.72
C PHE A 192 -0.03 -9.54 20.97
N HIS A 193 0.05 -10.22 22.11
CA HIS A 193 -0.93 -11.24 22.44
C HIS A 193 -2.20 -10.60 23.04
N LYS A 194 -3.37 -11.06 22.57
CA LYS A 194 -4.68 -10.63 23.06
C LYS A 194 -4.81 -9.11 23.13
N SER A 195 -4.41 -8.45 22.06
CA SER A 195 -4.31 -6.99 21.96
C SER A 195 -5.62 -6.31 21.54
N GLY A 196 -6.50 -7.03 20.86
CA GLY A 196 -7.81 -6.54 20.44
C GLY A 196 -8.94 -7.49 20.84
N TYR A 197 -10.09 -6.93 21.20
CA TYR A 197 -11.29 -7.69 21.55
C TYR A 197 -12.41 -7.37 20.58
N LYS A 198 -13.02 -8.40 19.96
CA LYS A 198 -14.15 -8.25 19.04
C LYS A 198 -14.84 -9.61 18.86
N PHE A 199 -16.15 -9.63 18.62
CA PHE A 199 -16.92 -10.86 18.48
C PHE A 199 -16.69 -11.83 19.66
N ASP A 200 -16.73 -11.29 20.88
CA ASP A 200 -16.52 -12.04 22.13
C ASP A 200 -15.18 -12.81 22.20
N THR A 201 -14.20 -12.41 21.39
CA THR A 201 -12.91 -13.09 21.25
C THR A 201 -11.75 -12.11 21.34
N TRP A 202 -10.68 -12.52 22.03
CA TRP A 202 -9.40 -11.80 22.05
C TRP A 202 -8.52 -12.23 20.90
N TYR A 203 -8.08 -11.27 20.10
CA TYR A 203 -7.19 -11.48 18.96
C TYR A 203 -5.78 -10.94 19.24
N ASP A 204 -4.79 -11.66 18.72
CA ASP A 204 -3.42 -11.16 18.63
C ASP A 204 -3.32 -10.13 17.50
N MET A 205 -2.31 -9.27 17.59
CA MET A 205 -1.93 -8.34 16.55
C MET A 205 -0.44 -8.48 16.26
N ILE A 206 -0.06 -8.50 14.98
CA ILE A 206 1.33 -8.50 14.55
C ILE A 206 1.67 -7.22 13.82
N TRP A 207 2.93 -6.83 13.91
CA TRP A 207 3.54 -5.85 13.03
C TRP A 207 4.43 -6.55 12.01
N MET A 208 4.29 -6.15 10.77
CA MET A 208 5.19 -6.54 9.68
C MET A 208 5.77 -5.28 9.03
N GLU A 209 7.04 -5.33 8.63
CA GLU A 209 7.76 -4.21 8.04
C GLU A 209 8.41 -4.55 6.71
N LYS A 210 8.65 -3.53 5.89
CA LYS A 210 9.41 -3.62 4.64
C LYS A 210 10.14 -2.30 4.38
N ALA A 211 11.47 -2.35 4.20
CA ALA A 211 12.20 -1.21 3.68
C ALA A 211 12.10 -1.16 2.14
N ILE A 212 11.76 0.01 1.60
CA ILE A 212 11.67 0.26 0.14
C ILE A 212 12.81 1.14 -0.37
N SER A 213 13.66 1.64 0.53
CA SER A 213 14.86 2.41 0.23
C SER A 213 15.96 2.11 1.25
N VAL A 214 17.14 2.64 1.03
CA VAL A 214 18.31 2.44 1.89
C VAL A 214 18.30 3.47 3.03
N HIS A 215 18.62 3.02 4.24
CA HIS A 215 18.83 3.88 5.40
C HIS A 215 20.20 4.55 5.27
N CYS A 216 20.23 5.74 4.71
CA CYS A 216 21.47 6.52 4.56
C CYS A 216 21.63 7.57 5.67
N THR A 217 22.85 8.04 5.85
CA THR A 217 23.14 9.20 6.71
C THR A 217 22.54 10.46 6.09
N ASN A 218 21.83 11.28 6.89
CA ASN A 218 21.13 12.48 6.42
C ASN A 218 20.10 12.17 5.29
N PRO A 219 19.08 11.37 5.57
CA PRO A 219 18.08 11.06 4.56
C PRO A 219 17.37 12.35 4.08
N PRO A 220 17.00 12.43 2.79
CA PRO A 220 16.28 13.58 2.27
C PRO A 220 14.96 13.77 3.01
N ALA A 221 14.53 15.03 3.19
CA ALA A 221 13.27 15.34 3.83
C ALA A 221 12.10 14.68 3.10
N VAL A 222 11.11 14.22 3.87
CA VAL A 222 9.88 13.64 3.32
C VAL A 222 9.06 14.74 2.67
N LYS A 223 8.63 14.49 1.43
CA LYS A 223 7.71 15.36 0.69
C LYS A 223 6.28 14.99 1.04
N SER A 224 5.38 15.96 1.10
CA SER A 224 3.95 15.70 1.18
C SER A 224 3.41 15.15 -0.15
N PHE A 225 2.31 14.42 -0.12
CA PHE A 225 1.69 13.89 -1.35
C PHE A 225 1.32 14.99 -2.36
N PRO A 226 0.73 16.13 -1.96
CA PRO A 226 0.43 17.23 -2.90
C PRO A 226 1.66 17.80 -3.65
N GLU A 227 2.86 17.73 -3.05
CA GLU A 227 4.09 18.19 -3.73
C GLU A 227 4.50 17.30 -4.89
N ILE A 228 4.11 16.02 -4.88
CA ILE A 228 4.50 15.03 -5.88
C ILE A 228 3.32 14.53 -6.72
N GLU A 229 2.08 14.90 -6.42
CA GLU A 229 0.85 14.34 -7.01
C GLU A 229 0.87 14.35 -8.55
N LYS A 230 1.26 15.48 -9.16
CA LYS A 230 1.35 15.61 -10.62
C LYS A 230 2.34 14.63 -11.26
N GLU A 231 3.41 14.28 -10.53
CA GLU A 231 4.40 13.33 -11.02
C GLU A 231 3.88 11.90 -10.94
N THR A 232 2.95 11.62 -10.01
CA THR A 232 2.37 10.28 -9.82
C THR A 232 1.40 9.88 -10.93
N GLU A 233 0.85 10.83 -11.71
CA GLU A 233 0.00 10.53 -12.86
C GLU A 233 0.68 9.62 -13.88
N LYS A 234 2.01 9.63 -13.95
CA LYS A 234 2.80 8.76 -14.82
C LYS A 234 2.95 7.33 -14.28
N ILE A 235 2.57 7.12 -13.01
CA ILE A 235 2.65 5.82 -12.33
C ILE A 235 1.34 5.04 -12.50
N TYR A 236 0.21 5.72 -12.65
CA TYR A 236 -1.15 5.15 -12.75
C TYR A 236 -1.41 4.40 -14.06
#